data_71aae63b2dd9c07db746a78c00c08c87
#
_entry.id   71aae63b2dd9c07db746a78c00c08c87
#
_cell.length_a   1.000
_cell.length_b   1.000
_cell.length_c   1.000
_cell.angle_alpha   90.00
_cell.angle_beta   90.00
_cell.angle_gamma   90.00
#
_symmetry.space_group_name_H-M   'P 1'
#
loop_
_entity.id
_entity.type
_entity.pdbx_description
1 polymer ?
#
loop_
_entity_poly.entity_id
_entity_poly.type
_entity_poly.pdbx_seq_one_letter_code
_entity_poly.pdbx_strand_id
1 'polypeptide(L)'
;GRFIALVDKDISPDLARTVADVTGLVVTPGLIDIHAHFFGIKGGVLPDAHCLPQGTTTGVDAGGSGHRTFDEFNDTIITQSLMNVFALINIVGKGMIGEPEQDLEDMDAELTAAKINQRPDRIVGVKVAHYMGPGWEPLDRGVQAAEDGGVFLMVDQSPIHTRPMKEMMLDHLRPGDMVTHCYALSKPMTDVDDKVKPYFFEARDRGVKFDVGHGSGSFSFRIAKAAIEQGLLPDTVSTDMHEPSIMFNQATMPETMTKLLALGMDLADIVKRSTWDPAIAIGHPELGNLGQTALADIAVFEIAEGDFGLTDNGTAHRVFPTDRRIVCQMTIKGGRVVWDKNGKSRESWTATPPTNPALA
;
A
#
# COMPACT_ATOMS: atom_id res chain seq x y z
N GLY A 1 -5.47 -24.86 6.43
CA GLY A 1 -6.67 -24.17 6.01
C GLY A 1 -6.39 -22.80 5.44
N ARG A 2 -7.16 -22.45 4.41
CA ARG A 2 -7.04 -21.12 3.77
C ARG A 2 -7.63 -19.99 4.61
N PHE A 3 -8.51 -20.34 5.54
CA PHE A 3 -9.23 -19.39 6.39
C PHE A 3 -8.89 -19.61 7.86
N ILE A 4 -9.06 -18.57 8.66
CA ILE A 4 -8.92 -18.61 10.12
C ILE A 4 -10.13 -19.39 10.67
N ALA A 5 -9.87 -20.58 11.22
CA ALA A 5 -10.91 -21.45 11.72
C ALA A 5 -11.29 -21.14 13.18
N LEU A 6 -10.29 -20.79 13.99
CA LEU A 6 -10.45 -20.57 15.42
C LEU A 6 -9.45 -19.52 15.91
N VAL A 7 -9.93 -18.62 16.74
CA VAL A 7 -9.11 -17.64 17.47
C VAL A 7 -9.43 -17.83 18.95
N ASP A 8 -8.48 -18.44 19.68
CA ASP A 8 -8.62 -18.68 21.12
C ASP A 8 -7.22 -18.66 21.76
N LYS A 9 -7.14 -18.31 23.03
CA LYS A 9 -5.89 -18.30 23.80
C LYS A 9 -5.45 -19.71 24.27
N ASP A 10 -6.38 -20.65 24.31
CA ASP A 10 -6.19 -21.99 24.90
C ASP A 10 -6.23 -23.13 23.83
N ILE A 11 -5.80 -22.88 22.60
CA ILE A 11 -5.74 -23.89 21.53
C ILE A 11 -4.59 -24.86 21.82
N SER A 12 -4.91 -26.17 21.95
CA SER A 12 -3.85 -27.18 22.11
C SER A 12 -2.94 -27.24 20.87
N PRO A 13 -1.61 -27.24 21.04
CA PRO A 13 -0.65 -27.43 19.95
C PRO A 13 -0.86 -28.73 19.16
N ASP A 14 -1.41 -29.77 19.81
CA ASP A 14 -1.66 -31.09 19.21
C ASP A 14 -2.71 -31.06 18.07
N LEU A 15 -3.47 -29.97 17.99
CA LEU A 15 -4.46 -29.77 16.92
C LEU A 15 -3.86 -29.22 15.60
N ALA A 16 -2.57 -28.84 15.63
CA ALA A 16 -1.90 -28.24 14.47
C ALA A 16 -0.77 -29.14 13.95
N ARG A 17 -0.59 -29.16 12.63
CA ARG A 17 0.58 -29.82 12.01
C ARG A 17 1.87 -29.04 12.22
N THR A 18 1.77 -27.73 12.33
CA THR A 18 2.89 -26.81 12.53
C THR A 18 2.49 -25.81 13.57
N VAL A 19 3.33 -25.61 14.56
CA VAL A 19 3.17 -24.60 15.60
C VAL A 19 4.35 -23.64 15.51
N ALA A 20 4.09 -22.35 15.44
CA ALA A 20 5.12 -21.33 15.53
C ALA A 20 4.92 -20.53 16.81
N ASP A 21 5.88 -20.60 17.71
CA ASP A 21 5.89 -19.77 18.91
C ASP A 21 6.35 -18.35 18.54
N VAL A 22 5.40 -17.43 18.63
CA VAL A 22 5.60 -16.00 18.35
C VAL A 22 5.47 -15.14 19.60
N THR A 23 5.69 -15.73 20.77
CA THR A 23 5.69 -15.02 22.06
C THR A 23 6.61 -13.81 22.00
N GLY A 24 6.12 -12.65 22.43
CA GLY A 24 6.85 -11.38 22.40
C GLY A 24 6.82 -10.65 21.05
N LEU A 25 6.15 -11.22 20.04
CA LEU A 25 5.97 -10.59 18.74
C LEU A 25 4.56 -10.05 18.55
N VAL A 26 4.39 -9.15 17.60
CA VAL A 26 3.09 -8.56 17.23
C VAL A 26 2.53 -9.34 16.05
N VAL A 27 1.31 -9.89 16.21
CA VAL A 27 0.58 -10.60 15.16
C VAL A 27 -0.49 -9.68 14.58
N THR A 28 -0.48 -9.51 13.27
CA THR A 28 -1.42 -8.64 12.55
C THR A 28 -2.06 -9.39 11.38
N PRO A 29 -3.17 -8.90 10.79
CA PRO A 29 -3.51 -9.28 9.43
C PRO A 29 -2.31 -9.04 8.51
N GLY A 30 -2.23 -9.76 7.41
CA GLY A 30 -1.25 -9.45 6.36
C GLY A 30 -1.41 -7.99 5.91
N LEU A 31 -0.30 -7.29 5.74
CA LEU A 31 -0.33 -5.89 5.33
C LEU A 31 -0.89 -5.75 3.91
N ILE A 32 -1.55 -4.63 3.68
CA ILE A 32 -2.11 -4.24 2.38
C ILE A 32 -1.41 -2.96 1.93
N ASP A 33 -0.62 -3.06 0.88
CA ASP A 33 0.00 -1.92 0.22
C ASP A 33 -0.91 -1.44 -0.92
N ILE A 34 -1.63 -0.34 -0.67
CA ILE A 34 -2.62 0.18 -1.63
C ILE A 34 -1.97 1.00 -2.77
N HIS A 35 -0.67 1.22 -2.71
CA HIS A 35 0.08 1.99 -3.71
C HIS A 35 1.47 1.38 -3.92
N ALA A 36 1.58 0.51 -4.92
CA ALA A 36 2.82 -0.11 -5.36
C ALA A 36 2.87 -0.18 -6.89
N HIS A 37 4.01 -0.53 -7.46
CA HIS A 37 4.17 -0.62 -8.90
C HIS A 37 4.78 -1.98 -9.30
N PHE A 38 3.96 -2.81 -9.90
CA PHE A 38 4.32 -4.17 -10.34
C PHE A 38 4.38 -4.31 -11.86
N PHE A 39 3.74 -3.40 -12.59
CA PHE A 39 3.59 -3.47 -14.04
C PHE A 39 3.73 -2.08 -14.69
N GLY A 40 4.09 -2.05 -15.97
CA GLY A 40 3.99 -0.86 -16.84
C GLY A 40 5.07 0.20 -16.66
N ILE A 41 5.80 0.22 -15.54
CA ILE A 41 6.87 1.20 -15.31
C ILE A 41 8.26 0.58 -15.41
N LYS A 42 9.26 1.40 -15.74
CA LYS A 42 10.65 0.98 -15.59
C LYS A 42 11.01 0.87 -14.13
N GLY A 43 11.44 -0.31 -13.70
CA GLY A 43 11.73 -0.59 -12.29
C GLY A 43 10.51 -1.05 -11.48
N GLY A 44 9.46 -1.52 -12.13
CA GLY A 44 8.40 -2.28 -11.47
C GLY A 44 8.96 -3.53 -10.80
N VAL A 45 8.42 -3.89 -9.63
CA VAL A 45 8.96 -4.96 -8.81
C VAL A 45 8.11 -6.22 -8.87
N LEU A 46 8.72 -7.39 -8.59
CA LEU A 46 7.99 -8.65 -8.49
C LEU A 46 7.23 -8.69 -7.14
N PRO A 47 5.89 -8.82 -7.14
CA PRO A 47 5.08 -8.76 -5.93
C PRO A 47 5.56 -9.71 -4.83
N ASP A 48 5.62 -11.00 -5.12
CA ASP A 48 5.94 -12.02 -4.11
C ASP A 48 7.33 -11.85 -3.50
N ALA A 49 8.33 -11.51 -4.33
CA ALA A 49 9.71 -11.40 -3.89
C ALA A 49 9.97 -10.18 -2.99
N HIS A 50 9.25 -9.08 -3.22
CA HIS A 50 9.47 -7.83 -2.50
C HIS A 50 8.47 -7.61 -1.37
N CYS A 51 7.25 -8.10 -1.50
CA CYS A 51 6.18 -7.87 -0.53
C CYS A 51 6.09 -8.95 0.56
N LEU A 52 6.10 -10.24 0.18
CA LEU A 52 5.93 -11.31 1.17
C LEU A 52 7.01 -11.32 2.26
N PRO A 53 8.31 -11.06 1.99
CA PRO A 53 9.33 -10.94 3.03
C PRO A 53 9.12 -9.78 4.01
N GLN A 54 8.21 -8.86 3.68
CA GLN A 54 7.89 -7.67 4.46
C GLN A 54 6.57 -7.77 5.22
N GLY A 55 5.89 -8.92 5.19
CA GLY A 55 4.58 -9.08 5.83
C GLY A 55 3.40 -8.59 4.97
N THR A 56 3.64 -8.12 3.76
CA THR A 56 2.62 -7.62 2.85
C THR A 56 2.06 -8.79 2.03
N THR A 57 0.78 -9.09 2.22
CA THR A 57 0.09 -10.21 1.56
C THR A 57 -0.86 -9.78 0.46
N THR A 58 -1.12 -8.48 0.38
CA THR A 58 -1.96 -7.86 -0.65
C THR A 58 -1.29 -6.58 -1.14
N GLY A 59 -1.23 -6.40 -2.44
CA GLY A 59 -0.71 -5.19 -3.08
C GLY A 59 -1.62 -4.71 -4.19
N VAL A 60 -1.69 -3.40 -4.36
CA VAL A 60 -2.46 -2.76 -5.42
C VAL A 60 -1.50 -2.01 -6.33
N ASP A 61 -1.47 -2.41 -7.60
CA ASP A 61 -0.70 -1.68 -8.62
C ASP A 61 -1.37 -0.34 -8.91
N ALA A 62 -0.63 0.73 -8.73
CA ALA A 62 -1.17 2.08 -8.78
C ALA A 62 -1.07 2.71 -10.19
N GLY A 63 -1.72 2.09 -11.16
CA GLY A 63 -1.90 2.65 -12.49
C GLY A 63 -0.85 2.23 -13.51
N GLY A 64 -0.09 1.17 -13.25
CA GLY A 64 0.82 0.62 -14.24
C GLY A 64 0.11 0.20 -15.53
N SER A 65 -1.12 -0.34 -15.41
CA SER A 65 -1.97 -0.69 -16.56
C SER A 65 -3.15 0.26 -16.75
N GLY A 66 -3.56 0.47 -18.00
CA GLY A 66 -4.82 1.08 -18.39
C GLY A 66 -5.75 0.06 -19.06
N HIS A 67 -6.89 0.51 -19.60
CA HIS A 67 -7.91 -0.39 -20.17
C HIS A 67 -7.39 -1.24 -21.34
N ARG A 68 -6.34 -0.81 -22.04
CA ARG A 68 -5.73 -1.55 -23.15
C ARG A 68 -4.67 -2.56 -22.74
N THR A 69 -4.05 -2.40 -21.58
CA THR A 69 -2.92 -3.22 -21.11
C THR A 69 -3.22 -4.05 -19.89
N PHE A 70 -4.43 -3.90 -19.32
CA PHE A 70 -4.81 -4.62 -18.11
C PHE A 70 -4.80 -6.15 -18.27
N ASP A 71 -5.21 -6.66 -19.42
CA ASP A 71 -5.24 -8.11 -19.63
C ASP A 71 -3.83 -8.72 -19.63
N GLU A 72 -2.82 -8.00 -20.18
CA GLU A 72 -1.41 -8.39 -20.09
C GLU A 72 -0.94 -8.39 -18.63
N PHE A 73 -1.26 -7.35 -17.87
CA PHE A 73 -0.94 -7.28 -16.44
C PHE A 73 -1.57 -8.45 -15.66
N ASN A 74 -2.84 -8.72 -15.94
CA ASN A 74 -3.54 -9.84 -15.31
C ASN A 74 -2.85 -11.18 -15.58
N ASP A 75 -2.50 -11.45 -16.82
CA ASP A 75 -1.98 -12.75 -17.25
C ASP A 75 -0.52 -12.97 -16.84
N THR A 76 0.27 -11.89 -16.80
CA THR A 76 1.71 -11.98 -16.54
C THR A 76 2.09 -11.81 -15.08
N ILE A 77 1.31 -11.05 -14.29
CA ILE A 77 1.63 -10.73 -12.90
C ILE A 77 0.53 -11.18 -11.94
N ILE A 78 -0.73 -10.70 -12.12
CA ILE A 78 -1.80 -10.94 -11.14
C ILE A 78 -2.03 -12.43 -10.93
N THR A 79 -2.22 -13.19 -12.02
CA THR A 79 -2.52 -14.63 -11.95
C THR A 79 -1.32 -15.49 -11.56
N GLN A 80 -0.11 -14.96 -11.68
CA GLN A 80 1.13 -15.67 -11.36
C GLN A 80 1.60 -15.45 -9.91
N SER A 81 1.03 -14.47 -9.21
CA SER A 81 1.44 -14.10 -7.84
C SER A 81 0.79 -14.98 -6.78
N LEU A 82 1.54 -15.31 -5.73
CA LEU A 82 1.04 -15.96 -4.52
C LEU A 82 0.24 -14.98 -3.66
N MET A 83 0.68 -13.73 -3.59
CA MET A 83 -0.04 -12.69 -2.88
C MET A 83 -1.30 -12.25 -3.66
N ASN A 84 -2.20 -11.55 -2.99
CA ASN A 84 -3.31 -10.93 -3.69
C ASN A 84 -2.79 -9.67 -4.40
N VAL A 85 -2.99 -9.59 -5.72
CA VAL A 85 -2.65 -8.41 -6.51
C VAL A 85 -3.92 -7.86 -7.15
N PHE A 86 -4.14 -6.56 -6.93
CA PHE A 86 -5.23 -5.78 -7.51
C PHE A 86 -4.66 -4.62 -8.34
N ALA A 87 -5.53 -3.89 -9.01
CA ALA A 87 -5.16 -2.73 -9.82
C ALA A 87 -6.01 -1.50 -9.49
N LEU A 88 -5.37 -0.35 -9.40
CA LEU A 88 -5.99 0.92 -9.76
C LEU A 88 -5.73 1.10 -11.25
N ILE A 89 -6.77 1.02 -12.07
CA ILE A 89 -6.59 1.16 -13.52
C ILE A 89 -6.29 2.62 -13.88
N ASN A 90 -5.25 2.86 -14.69
CA ASN A 90 -4.93 4.22 -15.13
C ASN A 90 -6.01 4.74 -16.09
N ILE A 91 -6.37 6.02 -15.97
CA ILE A 91 -7.28 6.68 -16.92
C ILE A 91 -6.72 6.69 -18.34
N VAL A 92 -5.39 6.67 -18.49
CA VAL A 92 -4.72 6.54 -19.78
C VAL A 92 -4.76 5.08 -20.23
N GLY A 93 -5.23 4.83 -21.44
CA GLY A 93 -5.44 3.47 -21.96
C GLY A 93 -4.23 2.56 -21.95
N LYS A 94 -3.02 3.12 -22.11
CA LYS A 94 -1.75 2.37 -22.00
C LYS A 94 -1.26 2.15 -20.57
N GLY A 95 -1.83 2.83 -19.58
CA GLY A 95 -1.23 2.92 -18.26
C GLY A 95 0.06 3.74 -18.27
N MET A 96 1.02 3.38 -17.41
CA MET A 96 2.31 4.07 -17.28
C MET A 96 3.38 3.58 -18.27
N ILE A 97 3.02 2.89 -19.34
CA ILE A 97 3.96 2.41 -20.34
C ILE A 97 4.44 3.57 -21.24
N GLY A 98 5.72 3.87 -21.18
CA GLY A 98 6.33 4.98 -21.91
C GLY A 98 6.17 6.33 -21.23
N GLU A 99 5.73 7.36 -21.97
CA GLU A 99 5.37 8.69 -21.46
C GLU A 99 3.88 9.00 -21.73
N PRO A 100 2.95 8.15 -21.31
CA PRO A 100 1.58 8.18 -21.80
C PRO A 100 0.67 9.16 -21.07
N GLU A 101 0.99 9.56 -19.83
CA GLU A 101 0.08 10.30 -18.95
C GLU A 101 -0.11 11.77 -19.37
N GLN A 102 0.34 12.13 -20.57
CA GLN A 102 0.14 13.44 -21.20
C GLN A 102 -0.85 13.40 -22.37
N ASP A 103 -1.26 12.21 -22.81
CA ASP A 103 -2.10 12.02 -23.98
C ASP A 103 -3.59 12.00 -23.60
N LEU A 104 -4.24 13.13 -23.75
CA LEU A 104 -5.68 13.28 -23.48
C LEU A 104 -6.56 12.42 -24.40
N GLU A 105 -6.12 12.10 -25.61
CA GLU A 105 -6.89 11.27 -26.54
C GLU A 105 -6.94 9.81 -26.07
N ASP A 106 -5.96 9.37 -25.29
CA ASP A 106 -5.90 8.02 -24.71
C ASP A 106 -6.61 7.91 -23.33
N MET A 107 -7.12 9.02 -22.80
CA MET A 107 -7.86 9.06 -21.54
C MET A 107 -9.37 8.92 -21.79
N ASP A 108 -9.86 7.68 -21.80
CA ASP A 108 -11.25 7.34 -22.10
C ASP A 108 -11.98 6.81 -20.84
N ALA A 109 -12.92 7.61 -20.34
CA ALA A 109 -13.69 7.27 -19.14
C ALA A 109 -14.61 6.06 -19.36
N GLU A 110 -15.26 5.96 -20.54
CA GLU A 110 -16.21 4.89 -20.85
C GLU A 110 -15.48 3.54 -20.99
N LEU A 111 -14.37 3.50 -21.72
CA LEU A 111 -13.57 2.29 -21.89
C LEU A 111 -12.92 1.87 -20.56
N THR A 112 -12.49 2.81 -19.74
CA THR A 112 -11.95 2.56 -18.41
C THR A 112 -13.02 1.96 -17.49
N ALA A 113 -14.22 2.57 -17.42
CA ALA A 113 -15.35 2.03 -16.65
C ALA A 113 -15.80 0.65 -17.15
N ALA A 114 -15.83 0.46 -18.47
CA ALA A 114 -16.16 -0.84 -19.06
C ALA A 114 -15.16 -1.93 -18.64
N LYS A 115 -13.86 -1.63 -18.57
CA LYS A 115 -12.83 -2.57 -18.10
C LYS A 115 -13.00 -2.86 -16.61
N ILE A 116 -13.31 -1.87 -15.76
CA ILE A 116 -13.63 -2.08 -14.33
C ILE A 116 -14.79 -3.06 -14.20
N ASN A 117 -15.89 -2.82 -14.91
CA ASN A 117 -17.09 -3.64 -14.86
C ASN A 117 -16.89 -5.07 -15.42
N GLN A 118 -15.90 -5.26 -16.32
CA GLN A 118 -15.51 -6.59 -16.79
C GLN A 118 -14.69 -7.37 -15.77
N ARG A 119 -13.91 -6.68 -14.93
CA ARG A 119 -12.96 -7.27 -13.98
C ARG A 119 -13.11 -6.70 -12.57
N PRO A 120 -14.32 -6.69 -12.00
CA PRO A 120 -14.56 -6.19 -10.65
C PRO A 120 -13.85 -7.01 -9.55
N ASP A 121 -13.40 -8.22 -9.91
CA ASP A 121 -12.60 -9.11 -9.05
C ASP A 121 -11.14 -8.68 -8.93
N ARG A 122 -10.66 -7.76 -9.77
CA ARG A 122 -9.24 -7.36 -9.86
C ARG A 122 -9.01 -5.86 -9.89
N ILE A 123 -9.93 -5.08 -10.45
CA ILE A 123 -9.80 -3.64 -10.55
C ILE A 123 -10.61 -3.00 -9.42
N VAL A 124 -9.92 -2.34 -8.51
CA VAL A 124 -10.51 -1.81 -7.27
C VAL A 124 -10.55 -0.29 -7.20
N GLY A 125 -10.04 0.39 -8.22
CA GLY A 125 -10.04 1.86 -8.30
C GLY A 125 -9.49 2.36 -9.63
N VAL A 126 -9.47 3.68 -9.77
CA VAL A 126 -8.89 4.40 -10.90
C VAL A 126 -7.66 5.19 -10.43
N LYS A 127 -6.62 5.26 -11.24
CA LYS A 127 -5.45 6.14 -11.02
C LYS A 127 -5.43 7.27 -12.02
N VAL A 128 -5.20 8.49 -11.51
CA VAL A 128 -4.85 9.67 -12.30
C VAL A 128 -3.54 10.23 -11.77
N ALA A 129 -2.53 10.34 -12.62
CA ALA A 129 -1.20 10.78 -12.21
C ALA A 129 -0.49 11.61 -13.28
N HIS A 130 0.53 12.34 -12.87
CA HIS A 130 1.63 12.96 -13.65
C HIS A 130 1.25 13.86 -14.82
N TYR A 131 -0.02 14.15 -15.10
CA TYR A 131 -0.39 15.05 -16.19
C TYR A 131 0.13 16.47 -15.91
N MET A 132 0.86 17.02 -16.88
CA MET A 132 1.52 18.33 -16.77
C MET A 132 0.81 19.44 -17.56
N GLY A 133 -0.16 19.09 -18.38
CA GLY A 133 -0.94 20.07 -19.15
C GLY A 133 -1.94 20.87 -18.29
N PRO A 134 -2.54 21.91 -18.84
CA PRO A 134 -3.55 22.72 -18.16
C PRO A 134 -4.89 21.98 -18.02
N GLY A 135 -5.75 22.50 -17.15
CA GLY A 135 -7.13 22.02 -16.99
C GLY A 135 -7.26 20.75 -16.13
N TRP A 136 -8.50 20.34 -15.94
CA TRP A 136 -8.90 19.25 -15.05
C TRP A 136 -9.35 17.97 -15.78
N GLU A 137 -9.34 18.00 -17.13
CA GLU A 137 -9.84 16.89 -17.95
C GLU A 137 -9.39 15.49 -17.53
N PRO A 138 -8.09 15.22 -17.24
CA PRO A 138 -7.67 13.89 -16.80
C PRO A 138 -8.34 13.49 -15.48
N LEU A 139 -8.47 14.43 -14.55
CA LEU A 139 -9.08 14.20 -13.26
C LEU A 139 -10.58 13.99 -13.39
N ASP A 140 -11.28 14.85 -14.15
CA ASP A 140 -12.71 14.75 -14.35
C ASP A 140 -13.11 13.45 -15.06
N ARG A 141 -12.34 13.04 -16.08
CA ARG A 141 -12.51 11.75 -16.75
C ARG A 141 -12.22 10.57 -15.82
N GLY A 142 -11.20 10.68 -14.96
CA GLY A 142 -10.90 9.67 -13.94
C GLY A 142 -12.02 9.54 -12.90
N VAL A 143 -12.57 10.66 -12.43
CA VAL A 143 -13.71 10.68 -11.51
C VAL A 143 -14.94 10.05 -12.18
N GLN A 144 -15.24 10.41 -13.45
CA GLN A 144 -16.33 9.80 -14.18
C GLN A 144 -16.17 8.29 -14.33
N ALA A 145 -14.97 7.82 -14.73
CA ALA A 145 -14.69 6.40 -14.86
C ALA A 145 -14.86 5.64 -13.53
N ALA A 146 -14.41 6.25 -12.43
CA ALA A 146 -14.53 5.68 -11.10
C ALA A 146 -15.98 5.64 -10.61
N GLU A 147 -16.79 6.65 -10.94
CA GLU A 147 -18.22 6.68 -10.64
C GLU A 147 -18.98 5.59 -11.40
N ASP A 148 -18.79 5.51 -12.71
CA ASP A 148 -19.44 4.52 -13.59
C ASP A 148 -18.98 3.08 -13.29
N GLY A 149 -17.75 2.92 -12.79
CA GLY A 149 -17.19 1.64 -12.34
C GLY A 149 -17.53 1.28 -10.89
N GLY A 150 -18.14 2.19 -10.10
CA GLY A 150 -18.46 1.96 -8.70
C GLY A 150 -17.26 1.81 -7.78
N VAL A 151 -16.13 2.45 -8.10
CA VAL A 151 -14.86 2.37 -7.37
C VAL A 151 -14.37 3.76 -6.94
N PHE A 152 -13.34 3.82 -6.09
CA PHE A 152 -12.69 5.09 -5.74
C PHE A 152 -11.64 5.51 -6.77
N LEU A 153 -11.25 6.77 -6.71
CA LEU A 153 -10.15 7.31 -7.48
C LEU A 153 -8.96 7.63 -6.56
N MET A 154 -7.74 7.26 -6.96
CA MET A 154 -6.50 7.74 -6.37
C MET A 154 -5.84 8.74 -7.31
N VAL A 155 -5.56 9.94 -6.80
CA VAL A 155 -4.88 10.99 -7.56
C VAL A 155 -3.49 11.26 -7.03
N ASP A 156 -2.52 11.28 -7.94
CA ASP A 156 -1.17 11.81 -7.73
C ASP A 156 -0.99 13.04 -8.62
N GLN A 157 -1.38 14.19 -8.09
CA GLN A 157 -1.26 15.43 -8.83
C GLN A 157 0.17 15.96 -8.81
N SER A 158 0.73 16.14 -9.98
CA SER A 158 1.94 16.96 -10.16
C SER A 158 1.64 18.42 -9.82
N PRO A 159 2.51 19.09 -9.04
CA PRO A 159 2.32 20.49 -8.67
C PRO A 159 2.53 21.38 -9.89
N ILE A 160 1.46 21.89 -10.45
CA ILE A 160 1.48 22.92 -11.48
C ILE A 160 0.63 24.11 -11.04
N HIS A 161 1.05 25.31 -11.40
CA HIS A 161 0.44 26.55 -10.93
C HIS A 161 -1.03 26.70 -11.37
N THR A 162 -1.42 26.02 -12.45
CA THR A 162 -2.79 26.11 -13.03
C THR A 162 -3.79 25.16 -12.39
N ARG A 163 -3.35 24.27 -11.47
CA ARG A 163 -4.21 23.29 -10.79
C ARG A 163 -3.94 23.31 -9.29
N PRO A 164 -4.56 24.23 -8.54
CA PRO A 164 -4.35 24.32 -7.09
C PRO A 164 -4.86 23.08 -6.37
N MET A 165 -4.08 22.59 -5.40
CA MET A 165 -4.46 21.45 -4.56
C MET A 165 -5.81 21.65 -3.85
N LYS A 166 -6.09 22.90 -3.41
CA LYS A 166 -7.36 23.23 -2.78
C LYS A 166 -8.56 22.96 -3.71
N GLU A 167 -8.50 23.48 -4.93
CA GLU A 167 -9.55 23.32 -5.94
C GLU A 167 -9.75 21.83 -6.28
N MET A 168 -8.65 21.11 -6.50
CA MET A 168 -8.70 19.67 -6.74
C MET A 168 -9.52 18.94 -5.67
N MET A 169 -9.18 19.15 -4.39
CA MET A 169 -9.79 18.41 -3.29
C MET A 169 -11.21 18.85 -2.96
N LEU A 170 -11.53 20.12 -3.14
CA LEU A 170 -12.81 20.65 -2.74
C LEU A 170 -13.86 20.66 -3.87
N ASP A 171 -13.43 20.73 -5.12
CA ASP A 171 -14.35 20.93 -6.25
C ASP A 171 -14.41 19.73 -7.19
N HIS A 172 -13.34 18.91 -7.28
CA HIS A 172 -13.28 17.77 -8.21
C HIS A 172 -13.38 16.40 -7.55
N LEU A 173 -12.81 16.20 -6.33
CA LEU A 173 -12.84 14.90 -5.70
C LEU A 173 -14.14 14.60 -4.97
N ARG A 174 -14.56 13.33 -4.99
CA ARG A 174 -15.74 12.79 -4.31
C ARG A 174 -15.38 12.30 -2.90
N PRO A 175 -16.36 12.17 -1.98
CA PRO A 175 -16.16 11.39 -0.76
C PRO A 175 -15.69 9.97 -1.07
N GLY A 176 -14.60 9.54 -0.44
CA GLY A 176 -13.95 8.25 -0.68
C GLY A 176 -12.78 8.29 -1.67
N ASP A 177 -12.69 9.32 -2.53
CA ASP A 177 -11.51 9.49 -3.39
C ASP A 177 -10.28 9.85 -2.55
N MET A 178 -9.10 9.49 -3.05
CA MET A 178 -7.86 9.47 -2.29
C MET A 178 -6.77 10.33 -2.93
N VAL A 179 -6.14 11.18 -2.13
CA VAL A 179 -4.93 11.92 -2.51
C VAL A 179 -3.73 11.19 -1.94
N THR A 180 -2.84 10.69 -2.80
CA THR A 180 -1.60 10.05 -2.37
C THR A 180 -0.45 11.04 -2.21
N HIS A 181 0.66 10.57 -1.62
CA HIS A 181 1.84 11.37 -1.31
C HIS A 181 1.53 12.53 -0.35
N CYS A 182 0.70 12.27 0.65
CA CYS A 182 0.21 13.33 1.52
C CYS A 182 1.31 14.03 2.32
N TYR A 183 2.47 13.40 2.53
CA TYR A 183 3.61 13.99 3.22
C TYR A 183 4.74 14.46 2.31
N ALA A 184 4.46 14.62 1.02
CA ALA A 184 5.46 15.08 0.06
C ALA A 184 5.86 16.55 0.29
N LEU A 185 7.16 16.81 0.23
CA LEU A 185 7.68 18.18 0.33
C LEU A 185 7.36 19.03 -0.91
N SER A 186 7.23 18.42 -2.07
CA SER A 186 6.89 19.08 -3.34
C SER A 186 5.46 19.66 -3.37
N LYS A 187 4.56 19.11 -2.55
CA LYS A 187 3.16 19.53 -2.43
C LYS A 187 2.72 19.56 -0.96
N PRO A 188 3.35 20.41 -0.12
CA PRO A 188 3.23 20.30 1.32
C PRO A 188 1.82 20.61 1.82
N MET A 189 1.34 19.76 2.74
CA MET A 189 0.10 20.00 3.49
C MET A 189 0.20 21.25 4.38
N THR A 190 1.43 21.63 4.74
CA THR A 190 1.69 22.74 5.65
C THR A 190 2.10 24.01 4.90
N ASP A 191 1.95 25.12 5.55
CA ASP A 191 2.52 26.41 5.14
C ASP A 191 3.99 26.57 5.61
N VAL A 192 4.53 27.77 5.47
CA VAL A 192 5.92 28.09 5.85
C VAL A 192 6.18 28.03 7.35
N ASP A 193 5.13 28.18 8.16
CA ASP A 193 5.16 28.15 9.63
C ASP A 193 4.79 26.74 10.18
N ASP A 194 4.85 25.70 9.34
CA ASP A 194 4.50 24.33 9.63
C ASP A 194 3.01 24.14 10.08
N LYS A 195 2.11 25.08 9.72
CA LYS A 195 0.69 24.94 9.99
C LYS A 195 0.00 24.20 8.86
N VAL A 196 -0.80 23.22 9.20
CA VAL A 196 -1.63 22.52 8.21
C VAL A 196 -2.59 23.52 7.58
N LYS A 197 -2.60 23.57 6.25
CA LYS A 197 -3.48 24.46 5.49
C LYS A 197 -4.94 24.05 5.72
N PRO A 198 -5.84 24.97 6.10
CA PRO A 198 -7.21 24.64 6.54
C PRO A 198 -8.00 23.76 5.57
N TYR A 199 -7.81 23.93 4.28
CA TYR A 199 -8.55 23.18 3.25
C TYR A 199 -8.25 21.66 3.25
N PHE A 200 -7.18 21.18 3.90
CA PHE A 200 -6.97 19.75 4.10
C PHE A 200 -7.95 19.16 5.12
N PHE A 201 -8.29 19.91 6.18
CA PHE A 201 -9.34 19.52 7.11
C PHE A 201 -10.73 19.58 6.43
N GLU A 202 -11.01 20.63 5.67
CA GLU A 202 -12.24 20.75 4.89
C GLU A 202 -12.42 19.58 3.92
N ALA A 203 -11.35 19.18 3.21
CA ALA A 203 -11.36 18.02 2.32
C ALA A 203 -11.63 16.71 3.07
N ARG A 204 -11.00 16.53 4.25
CA ARG A 204 -11.26 15.38 5.12
C ARG A 204 -12.70 15.32 5.59
N ASP A 205 -13.27 16.44 6.04
CA ASP A 205 -14.65 16.55 6.48
C ASP A 205 -15.65 16.22 5.35
N ARG A 206 -15.28 16.48 4.09
CA ARG A 206 -15.99 16.05 2.91
C ARG A 206 -15.84 14.56 2.57
N GLY A 207 -14.92 13.85 3.25
CA GLY A 207 -14.67 12.43 3.03
C GLY A 207 -13.52 12.11 2.06
N VAL A 208 -12.75 13.11 1.60
CA VAL A 208 -11.51 12.87 0.84
C VAL A 208 -10.49 12.18 1.74
N LYS A 209 -9.82 11.15 1.22
CA LYS A 209 -8.85 10.33 1.92
C LYS A 209 -7.41 10.74 1.59
N PHE A 210 -6.51 10.48 2.54
CA PHE A 210 -5.09 10.77 2.40
C PHE A 210 -4.26 9.52 2.55
N ASP A 211 -3.45 9.24 1.55
CA ASP A 211 -2.55 8.09 1.51
C ASP A 211 -1.08 8.53 1.63
N VAL A 212 -0.26 7.74 2.33
CA VAL A 212 1.16 8.09 2.53
C VAL A 212 1.92 8.08 1.22
N GLY A 213 1.84 7.01 0.42
CA GLY A 213 2.57 6.90 -0.84
C GLY A 213 4.05 7.27 -0.70
N HIS A 214 4.79 6.54 0.13
CA HIS A 214 6.14 6.92 0.57
C HIS A 214 7.13 7.29 -0.55
N GLY A 215 7.22 6.46 -1.59
CA GLY A 215 7.98 6.70 -2.84
C GLY A 215 9.46 7.03 -2.67
N SER A 216 10.01 7.59 -3.74
CA SER A 216 11.41 8.04 -3.78
C SER A 216 11.62 9.46 -3.22
N GLY A 217 10.58 10.30 -3.17
CA GLY A 217 10.68 11.70 -2.75
C GLY A 217 9.43 12.22 -2.05
N SER A 218 8.50 11.34 -1.68
CA SER A 218 7.16 11.76 -1.25
C SER A 218 6.91 11.64 0.25
N PHE A 219 7.96 11.39 1.05
CA PHE A 219 7.87 11.40 2.51
C PHE A 219 8.87 12.39 3.11
N SER A 220 8.38 13.46 3.72
CA SER A 220 9.19 14.40 4.52
C SER A 220 8.80 14.31 5.98
N PHE A 221 9.78 14.02 6.85
CA PHE A 221 9.58 14.01 8.29
C PHE A 221 9.05 15.35 8.82
N ARG A 222 9.49 16.49 8.23
CA ARG A 222 8.99 17.81 8.61
C ARG A 222 7.49 17.92 8.38
N ILE A 223 7.04 17.57 7.18
CA ILE A 223 5.61 17.65 6.81
C ILE A 223 4.78 16.64 7.61
N ALA A 224 5.24 15.39 7.68
CA ALA A 224 4.54 14.33 8.39
C ALA A 224 4.41 14.67 9.90
N LYS A 225 5.48 15.11 10.55
CA LYS A 225 5.48 15.51 11.96
C LYS A 225 4.46 16.61 12.20
N ALA A 226 4.55 17.69 11.43
CA ALA A 226 3.66 18.83 11.60
C ALA A 226 2.18 18.47 11.36
N ALA A 227 1.89 17.62 10.38
CA ALA A 227 0.54 17.16 10.10
C ALA A 227 -0.01 16.26 11.22
N ILE A 228 0.78 15.28 11.67
CA ILE A 228 0.41 14.34 12.75
C ILE A 228 0.15 15.09 14.05
N GLU A 229 1.03 16.01 14.46
CA GLU A 229 0.89 16.82 15.68
C GLU A 229 -0.37 17.69 15.68
N GLN A 230 -0.86 18.08 14.50
CA GLN A 230 -2.08 18.86 14.33
C GLN A 230 -3.33 17.99 14.05
N GLY A 231 -3.21 16.66 14.13
CA GLY A 231 -4.33 15.74 14.00
C GLY A 231 -4.71 15.36 12.57
N LEU A 232 -3.91 15.75 11.57
CA LEU A 232 -4.11 15.31 10.19
C LEU A 232 -3.31 14.03 9.90
N LEU A 233 -3.85 12.90 10.36
CA LEU A 233 -3.26 11.57 10.15
C LEU A 233 -3.59 11.03 8.75
N PRO A 234 -2.77 10.15 8.15
CA PRO A 234 -3.10 9.52 6.88
C PRO A 234 -4.25 8.53 7.05
N ASP A 235 -5.08 8.31 6.06
CA ASP A 235 -6.11 7.27 6.08
C ASP A 235 -5.51 5.88 5.77
N THR A 236 -4.53 5.81 4.88
CA THR A 236 -3.81 4.59 4.52
C THR A 236 -2.30 4.78 4.55
N VAL A 237 -1.60 3.68 4.85
CA VAL A 237 -0.14 3.59 4.78
C VAL A 237 0.22 2.75 3.57
N SER A 238 1.03 3.32 2.68
CA SER A 238 1.46 2.66 1.44
C SER A 238 2.89 3.06 1.07
N THR A 239 3.48 2.33 0.15
CA THR A 239 4.92 2.47 -0.12
C THR A 239 5.26 3.22 -1.40
N ASP A 240 4.39 3.26 -2.39
CA ASP A 240 4.78 3.63 -3.76
C ASP A 240 6.04 2.84 -4.18
N MET A 241 5.97 1.51 -3.95
CA MET A 241 7.11 0.61 -4.13
C MET A 241 7.45 0.45 -5.60
N HIS A 242 8.67 0.78 -5.95
CA HIS A 242 9.34 0.51 -7.22
C HIS A 242 10.85 0.40 -6.97
N GLU A 243 11.62 -0.14 -7.90
CA GLU A 243 13.04 -0.44 -7.70
C GLU A 243 13.85 0.74 -7.12
N PRO A 244 13.79 1.97 -7.67
CA PRO A 244 14.49 3.11 -7.10
C PRO A 244 14.05 3.47 -5.67
N SER A 245 12.74 3.38 -5.37
CA SER A 245 12.25 3.74 -4.02
C SER A 245 12.72 2.73 -2.96
N ILE A 246 12.84 1.46 -3.31
CA ILE A 246 13.41 0.44 -2.43
C ILE A 246 14.91 0.66 -2.24
N MET A 247 15.65 0.82 -3.33
CA MET A 247 17.11 0.91 -3.30
C MET A 247 17.62 2.14 -2.57
N PHE A 248 17.01 3.29 -2.82
CA PHE A 248 17.53 4.55 -2.28
C PHE A 248 16.83 4.99 -0.99
N ASN A 249 15.60 4.57 -0.75
CA ASN A 249 14.78 5.08 0.35
C ASN A 249 14.15 3.98 1.22
N GLN A 250 14.45 2.71 0.95
CA GLN A 250 13.92 1.56 1.69
C GLN A 250 12.38 1.56 1.78
N ALA A 251 11.70 1.98 0.69
CA ALA A 251 10.25 2.09 0.62
C ALA A 251 9.58 0.71 0.73
N THR A 252 9.42 0.23 1.96
CA THR A 252 8.72 -1.00 2.32
C THR A 252 7.65 -0.69 3.36
N MET A 253 6.64 -1.54 3.47
CA MET A 253 5.58 -1.33 4.46
C MET A 253 6.14 -1.23 5.89
N PRO A 254 7.00 -2.13 6.40
CA PRO A 254 7.56 -1.99 7.74
C PRO A 254 8.39 -0.73 7.95
N GLU A 255 9.14 -0.29 6.95
CA GLU A 255 9.91 0.97 7.06
C GLU A 255 8.98 2.19 7.11
N THR A 256 7.94 2.23 6.26
CA THR A 256 6.95 3.32 6.27
C THR A 256 6.19 3.36 7.61
N MET A 257 5.78 2.19 8.12
CA MET A 257 5.17 2.06 9.44
C MET A 257 6.12 2.51 10.56
N THR A 258 7.40 2.17 10.47
CA THR A 258 8.42 2.59 11.44
C THR A 258 8.56 4.11 11.48
N LYS A 259 8.53 4.80 10.33
CA LYS A 259 8.57 6.26 10.27
C LYS A 259 7.41 6.92 11.01
N LEU A 260 6.20 6.38 10.85
CA LEU A 260 5.02 6.87 11.57
C LEU A 260 5.10 6.57 13.07
N LEU A 261 5.61 5.40 13.46
CA LEU A 261 5.85 5.04 14.86
C LEU A 261 6.88 5.97 15.51
N ALA A 262 7.96 6.30 14.80
CA ALA A 262 8.98 7.25 15.25
C ALA A 262 8.45 8.69 15.40
N LEU A 263 7.40 9.05 14.66
CA LEU A 263 6.68 10.32 14.78
C LEU A 263 5.60 10.30 15.87
N GLY A 264 5.47 9.19 16.62
CA GLY A 264 4.58 9.11 17.78
C GLY A 264 3.16 8.64 17.50
N MET A 265 2.88 8.12 16.30
CA MET A 265 1.59 7.45 16.06
C MET A 265 1.51 6.15 16.85
N ASP A 266 0.31 5.80 17.35
CA ASP A 266 0.07 4.54 18.02
C ASP A 266 0.23 3.35 17.07
N LEU A 267 0.85 2.25 17.55
CA LEU A 267 1.12 1.08 16.74
C LEU A 267 -0.16 0.42 16.22
N ALA A 268 -1.21 0.35 17.04
CA ALA A 268 -2.48 -0.25 16.62
C ALA A 268 -3.16 0.59 15.53
N ASP A 269 -3.03 1.91 15.61
CA ASP A 269 -3.54 2.85 14.61
C ASP A 269 -2.77 2.71 13.29
N ILE A 270 -1.43 2.56 13.34
CA ILE A 270 -0.59 2.30 12.17
C ILE A 270 -0.98 0.97 11.53
N VAL A 271 -1.12 -0.10 12.32
CA VAL A 271 -1.53 -1.43 11.83
C VAL A 271 -2.92 -1.35 11.16
N LYS A 272 -3.88 -0.68 11.79
CA LYS A 272 -5.22 -0.48 11.22
C LYS A 272 -5.17 0.18 9.83
N ARG A 273 -4.35 1.24 9.68
CA ARG A 273 -4.14 1.98 8.42
C ARG A 273 -3.31 1.22 7.39
N SER A 274 -2.69 0.12 7.80
CA SER A 274 -1.90 -0.78 6.95
C SER A 274 -2.62 -2.09 6.63
N THR A 275 -3.83 -2.32 7.18
CA THR A 275 -4.59 -3.57 7.05
C THR A 275 -6.08 -3.32 6.81
N TRP A 276 -6.81 -2.89 7.86
CA TRP A 276 -8.26 -2.73 7.80
C TRP A 276 -8.71 -1.57 6.91
N ASP A 277 -8.13 -0.39 7.08
CA ASP A 277 -8.56 0.79 6.33
C ASP A 277 -8.33 0.65 4.81
N PRO A 278 -7.15 0.16 4.32
CA PRO A 278 -7.00 -0.13 2.91
C PRO A 278 -7.89 -1.29 2.43
N ALA A 279 -8.17 -2.32 3.26
CA ALA A 279 -9.12 -3.37 2.90
C ALA A 279 -10.53 -2.84 2.64
N ILE A 280 -10.99 -1.91 3.49
CA ILE A 280 -12.29 -1.23 3.28
C ILE A 280 -12.25 -0.37 2.03
N ALA A 281 -11.17 0.38 1.80
CA ALA A 281 -11.05 1.25 0.63
C ALA A 281 -11.14 0.47 -0.70
N ILE A 282 -10.55 -0.72 -0.76
CA ILE A 282 -10.58 -1.59 -1.95
C ILE A 282 -11.79 -2.54 -1.99
N GLY A 283 -12.73 -2.46 -1.03
CA GLY A 283 -13.93 -3.30 -0.99
C GLY A 283 -13.71 -4.76 -0.57
N HIS A 284 -12.58 -5.10 0.09
CA HIS A 284 -12.18 -6.44 0.49
C HIS A 284 -11.93 -6.56 2.00
N PRO A 285 -12.95 -6.36 2.86
CA PRO A 285 -12.78 -6.38 4.32
C PRO A 285 -12.25 -7.71 4.87
N GLU A 286 -12.44 -8.82 4.15
CA GLU A 286 -11.94 -10.15 4.52
C GLU A 286 -10.41 -10.24 4.54
N LEU A 287 -9.70 -9.31 3.91
CA LEU A 287 -8.24 -9.25 3.87
C LEU A 287 -7.64 -8.54 5.08
N GLY A 288 -8.37 -7.61 5.69
CA GLY A 288 -7.84 -6.66 6.68
C GLY A 288 -8.06 -7.05 8.14
N ASN A 289 -8.46 -8.29 8.45
CA ASN A 289 -8.79 -8.70 9.81
C ASN A 289 -8.34 -10.13 10.15
N LEU A 290 -8.31 -10.46 11.45
CA LEU A 290 -7.99 -11.80 11.97
C LEU A 290 -9.22 -12.51 12.55
N GLY A 291 -10.41 -12.09 12.18
CA GLY A 291 -11.65 -12.70 12.63
C GLY A 291 -11.82 -14.13 12.12
N GLN A 292 -12.66 -14.89 12.80
CA GLN A 292 -13.04 -16.22 12.32
C GLN A 292 -13.64 -16.11 10.92
N THR A 293 -13.24 -17.00 10.01
CA THR A 293 -13.58 -17.01 8.59
C THR A 293 -12.86 -15.99 7.70
N ALA A 294 -12.06 -15.06 8.26
CA ALA A 294 -11.16 -14.22 7.47
C ALA A 294 -10.11 -15.08 6.74
N LEU A 295 -9.54 -14.55 5.68
CA LEU A 295 -8.40 -15.20 5.02
C LEU A 295 -7.24 -15.34 6.01
N ALA A 296 -6.57 -16.49 6.02
CA ALA A 296 -5.42 -16.72 6.86
C ALA A 296 -4.15 -16.09 6.24
N ASP A 297 -4.24 -14.79 6.00
CA ASP A 297 -3.16 -13.91 5.59
C ASP A 297 -2.70 -13.14 6.82
N ILE A 298 -1.51 -13.46 7.34
CA ILE A 298 -1.03 -13.01 8.65
C ILE A 298 0.42 -12.54 8.53
N ALA A 299 0.73 -11.43 9.19
CA ALA A 299 2.09 -10.97 9.36
C ALA A 299 2.49 -10.95 10.85
N VAL A 300 3.73 -11.29 11.12
CA VAL A 300 4.29 -11.30 12.47
C VAL A 300 5.50 -10.39 12.52
N PHE A 301 5.49 -9.44 13.44
CA PHE A 301 6.53 -8.41 13.55
C PHE A 301 7.20 -8.42 14.91
N GLU A 302 8.48 -8.15 14.89
CA GLU A 302 9.25 -7.71 16.05
C GLU A 302 9.27 -6.18 16.06
N ILE A 303 9.08 -5.59 17.24
CA ILE A 303 9.43 -4.19 17.48
C ILE A 303 10.84 -4.20 18.04
N ALA A 304 11.83 -4.18 17.14
CA ALA A 304 13.24 -4.21 17.53
C ALA A 304 13.60 -2.89 18.21
N GLU A 305 14.33 -2.99 19.33
CA GLU A 305 14.90 -1.85 20.05
C GLU A 305 16.38 -1.70 19.69
N GLY A 306 16.85 -0.46 19.52
CA GLY A 306 18.23 -0.18 19.16
C GLY A 306 18.44 1.27 18.73
N ASP A 307 19.56 1.53 18.09
CA ASP A 307 19.88 2.84 17.50
C ASP A 307 19.74 2.73 15.98
N PHE A 308 18.67 3.32 15.45
CA PHE A 308 18.33 3.24 14.03
C PHE A 308 18.25 4.64 13.40
N GLY A 309 18.60 4.70 12.12
CA GLY A 309 18.40 5.87 11.27
C GLY A 309 17.35 5.61 10.19
N LEU A 310 16.40 6.51 10.05
CA LEU A 310 15.37 6.50 9.02
C LEU A 310 15.63 7.61 8.00
N THR A 311 15.63 7.29 6.72
CA THR A 311 15.92 8.27 5.66
C THR A 311 14.74 9.21 5.43
N ASP A 312 14.99 10.54 5.54
CA ASP A 312 14.08 11.56 5.05
C ASP A 312 14.27 11.74 3.54
N ASN A 313 13.36 11.23 2.77
CA ASN A 313 13.41 11.32 1.32
C ASN A 313 12.80 12.59 0.74
N GLY A 314 12.22 13.46 1.57
CA GLY A 314 11.75 14.79 1.17
C GLY A 314 12.86 15.86 1.08
N THR A 315 13.99 15.67 1.76
CA THR A 315 15.09 16.65 1.82
C THR A 315 16.44 15.96 1.90
N ALA A 316 17.23 16.02 0.85
CA ALA A 316 18.66 15.70 0.83
C ALA A 316 19.08 14.44 1.64
N HIS A 317 18.23 13.42 1.71
CA HIS A 317 18.49 12.13 2.38
C HIS A 317 19.02 12.26 3.82
N ARG A 318 18.44 13.18 4.59
CA ARG A 318 18.78 13.33 6.02
C ARG A 318 18.26 12.13 6.81
N VAL A 319 18.91 11.86 7.95
CA VAL A 319 18.55 10.75 8.83
C VAL A 319 17.73 11.26 10.00
N PHE A 320 16.58 10.63 10.25
CA PHE A 320 15.77 10.80 11.44
C PHE A 320 16.10 9.65 12.42
N PRO A 321 16.57 9.92 13.66
CA PRO A 321 16.92 8.89 14.63
C PRO A 321 15.65 8.27 15.25
N THR A 322 15.72 6.97 15.54
CA THR A 322 14.69 6.27 16.32
C THR A 322 15.30 5.14 17.12
N ASP A 323 14.69 4.81 18.25
CA ASP A 323 15.07 3.69 19.11
C ASP A 323 14.32 2.38 18.80
N ARG A 324 13.35 2.42 17.88
CA ARG A 324 12.50 1.27 17.52
C ARG A 324 12.40 1.10 16.01
N ARG A 325 12.34 -0.18 15.58
CA ARG A 325 12.10 -0.54 14.18
C ARG A 325 11.16 -1.73 14.08
N ILE A 326 10.18 -1.66 13.19
CA ILE A 326 9.27 -2.76 12.86
C ILE A 326 9.98 -3.70 11.89
N VAL A 327 10.14 -4.97 12.26
CA VAL A 327 10.86 -5.97 11.47
C VAL A 327 9.97 -7.19 11.25
N CYS A 328 9.69 -7.52 9.99
CA CYS A 328 8.92 -8.72 9.66
C CYS A 328 9.69 -9.99 10.06
N GLN A 329 9.07 -10.83 10.88
CA GLN A 329 9.63 -12.11 11.33
C GLN A 329 8.99 -13.29 10.59
N MET A 330 7.71 -13.20 10.22
CA MET A 330 7.02 -14.27 9.52
C MET A 330 5.87 -13.70 8.69
N THR A 331 5.63 -14.33 7.54
CA THR A 331 4.45 -14.06 6.71
C THR A 331 3.73 -15.36 6.40
N ILE A 332 2.44 -15.38 6.63
CA ILE A 332 1.55 -16.49 6.34
C ILE A 332 0.59 -16.02 5.26
N LYS A 333 0.51 -16.76 4.17
CA LYS A 333 -0.37 -16.50 3.04
C LYS A 333 -1.30 -17.68 2.80
N GLY A 334 -2.61 -17.45 2.92
CA GLY A 334 -3.60 -18.51 2.78
C GLY A 334 -3.35 -19.70 3.72
N GLY A 335 -2.91 -19.43 4.96
CA GLY A 335 -2.61 -20.43 5.97
C GLY A 335 -1.29 -21.22 5.75
N ARG A 336 -0.43 -20.76 4.86
CA ARG A 336 0.90 -21.32 4.63
C ARG A 336 1.97 -20.32 5.01
N VAL A 337 2.97 -20.73 5.78
CA VAL A 337 4.16 -19.91 6.02
C VAL A 337 4.93 -19.77 4.70
N VAL A 338 5.01 -18.55 4.18
CA VAL A 338 5.69 -18.22 2.92
C VAL A 338 7.03 -17.51 3.18
N TRP A 339 7.15 -16.86 4.33
CA TRP A 339 8.39 -16.25 4.83
C TRP A 339 8.55 -16.54 6.31
N ASP A 340 9.74 -16.96 6.72
CA ASP A 340 10.09 -17.24 8.11
C ASP A 340 11.58 -16.91 8.33
N LYS A 341 11.81 -15.70 8.83
CA LYS A 341 13.16 -15.12 8.96
C LYS A 341 14.10 -15.95 9.85
N ASN A 342 13.53 -16.51 10.93
CA ASN A 342 14.28 -17.20 11.95
C ASN A 342 13.91 -18.70 12.09
N GLY A 343 13.17 -19.26 11.15
CA GLY A 343 12.82 -20.67 11.14
C GLY A 343 11.87 -21.11 12.27
N LYS A 344 11.09 -20.18 12.85
CA LYS A 344 10.20 -20.47 14.00
C LYS A 344 9.13 -21.52 13.68
N SER A 345 8.80 -21.72 12.40
CA SER A 345 7.85 -22.74 11.93
C SER A 345 8.51 -24.05 11.51
N ARG A 346 9.83 -24.16 11.67
CA ARG A 346 10.60 -25.30 11.19
C ARG A 346 11.13 -26.13 12.35
N GLU A 347 11.32 -27.43 12.09
CA GLU A 347 11.97 -28.33 13.02
C GLU A 347 13.47 -27.96 13.17
N SER A 348 14.04 -28.30 14.34
CA SER A 348 15.47 -28.15 14.56
C SER A 348 16.28 -28.95 13.54
N TRP A 349 17.40 -28.43 13.09
CA TRP A 349 18.35 -29.16 12.22
C TRP A 349 18.85 -30.46 12.83
N THR A 350 18.73 -30.64 14.17
CA THR A 350 19.03 -31.87 14.89
C THR A 350 17.89 -32.86 14.93
N ALA A 351 16.70 -32.51 14.47
CA ALA A 351 15.59 -33.44 14.34
C ALA A 351 15.94 -34.56 13.34
N THR A 352 15.47 -35.76 13.60
CA THR A 352 15.69 -36.90 12.69
C THR A 352 15.16 -36.56 11.33
N PRO A 353 15.95 -36.50 10.25
CA PRO A 353 15.45 -36.19 8.94
C PRO A 353 14.38 -37.21 8.54
N PRO A 354 13.33 -36.78 7.85
CA PRO A 354 12.36 -37.70 7.30
C PRO A 354 13.09 -38.71 6.41
N THR A 355 12.85 -39.98 6.63
CA THR A 355 13.42 -41.06 5.81
C THR A 355 13.07 -40.76 4.34
N ASN A 356 14.08 -40.46 3.55
CA ASN A 356 13.90 -40.29 2.12
C ASN A 356 13.69 -41.69 1.52
N PRO A 357 12.47 -42.02 1.02
CA PRO A 357 12.20 -43.35 0.45
C PRO A 357 13.10 -43.68 -0.74
N ALA A 358 13.73 -42.67 -1.37
CA ALA A 358 14.68 -42.85 -2.47
C ALA A 358 16.12 -43.19 -2.01
N LEU A 359 16.38 -43.14 -0.70
CA LEU A 359 17.68 -43.46 -0.09
C LEU A 359 17.60 -44.72 0.80
N ALA A 360 16.46 -45.39 0.85
CA ALA A 360 16.24 -46.64 1.55
C ALA A 360 16.45 -47.83 0.63
#